data_4f23b9d02589806d9e21602aba1f3518
#
_entry.id   4f23b9d02589806d9e21602aba1f3518
#
_cell.length_a   1.000
_cell.length_b   1.000
_cell.length_c   1.000
_cell.angle_alpha   90.00
_cell.angle_beta   90.00
_cell.angle_gamma   90.00
#
_symmetry.space_group_name_H-M   'P 1'
#
loop_
_entity.id
_entity.type
_entity.pdbx_description
1 polymer ?
#
loop_
_entity_poly.entity_id
_entity_poly.type
_entity_poly.pdbx_seq_one_letter_code
_entity_poly.pdbx_strand_id
1 'polypeptide(L)'
;MNIVVLSGSPRKGANTDTMVDAFAETARESGHTVEVIRVASKKIGGCLGCQYCFAHKGECVQKDGMAGVIESLKEADMVVFASPIYWFDITAQEKIAIDRLYAFGATGFPFAKTALLLDSHSEGVYDAAIAMYKSTCAYCKWEDQGIVTISGMTERDSMASSPKLEEVRELARRLA
;
A
#
# COMPACT_ATOMS: atom_id res chain seq x y z
N MET A 1 -13.68 -7.92 -6.97
CA MET A 1 -12.38 -8.27 -6.34
C MET A 1 -12.41 -7.92 -4.86
N ASN A 2 -11.62 -8.66 -4.07
CA ASN A 2 -11.26 -8.30 -2.71
C ASN A 2 -9.97 -7.47 -2.75
N ILE A 3 -10.05 -6.21 -2.40
CA ILE A 3 -8.93 -5.26 -2.45
C ILE A 3 -8.50 -4.94 -1.03
N VAL A 4 -7.20 -5.05 -0.75
CA VAL A 4 -6.63 -4.61 0.53
C VAL A 4 -5.76 -3.38 0.26
N VAL A 5 -6.06 -2.28 0.96
CA VAL A 5 -5.24 -1.06 0.92
C VAL A 5 -4.35 -1.03 2.15
N LEU A 6 -3.03 -1.05 1.95
CA LEU A 6 -2.05 -0.82 3.01
C LEU A 6 -1.72 0.68 3.05
N SER A 7 -2.03 1.34 4.16
CA SER A 7 -1.78 2.78 4.34
C SER A 7 -0.65 3.00 5.35
N GLY A 8 0.46 3.56 4.86
CA GLY A 8 1.66 3.84 5.63
C GLY A 8 1.71 5.22 6.29
N SER A 9 0.67 6.04 6.13
CA SER A 9 0.68 7.37 6.74
C SER A 9 0.60 7.29 8.28
N PRO A 10 1.54 7.89 9.03
CA PRO A 10 1.45 8.02 10.48
C PRO A 10 0.44 9.08 10.91
N ARG A 11 -0.01 9.96 10.01
CA ARG A 11 -0.95 11.05 10.30
C ARG A 11 -2.38 10.59 10.07
N LYS A 12 -3.08 10.25 11.13
CA LYS A 12 -4.51 9.87 11.06
C LYS A 12 -5.38 11.04 10.59
N GLY A 13 -6.27 10.80 9.60
CA GLY A 13 -7.20 11.79 9.05
C GLY A 13 -6.48 12.94 8.32
N ALA A 14 -5.36 12.66 7.65
CA ALA A 14 -4.64 13.62 6.84
C ALA A 14 -4.71 13.24 5.34
N ASN A 15 -3.90 13.88 4.51
CA ASN A 15 -3.96 13.79 3.06
C ASN A 15 -3.99 12.36 2.50
N THR A 16 -3.09 11.52 2.96
CA THR A 16 -3.07 10.10 2.51
C THR A 16 -4.36 9.36 2.86
N ASP A 17 -4.93 9.62 4.04
CA ASP A 17 -6.20 8.98 4.43
C ASP A 17 -7.34 9.45 3.51
N THR A 18 -7.43 10.76 3.21
CA THR A 18 -8.42 11.30 2.27
C THR A 18 -8.28 10.68 0.88
N MET A 19 -7.03 10.49 0.42
CA MET A 19 -6.74 9.81 -0.86
C MET A 19 -7.19 8.34 -0.84
N VAL A 20 -6.88 7.62 0.23
CA VAL A 20 -7.29 6.22 0.43
C VAL A 20 -8.80 6.08 0.54
N ASP A 21 -9.46 6.98 1.26
CA ASP A 21 -10.93 6.98 1.40
C ASP A 21 -11.60 7.18 0.03
N ALA A 22 -11.12 8.13 -0.78
CA ALA A 22 -11.65 8.37 -2.12
C ALA A 22 -11.48 7.14 -3.04
N PHE A 23 -10.33 6.45 -2.98
CA PHE A 23 -10.12 5.19 -3.68
C PHE A 23 -11.11 4.12 -3.20
N ALA A 24 -11.17 3.90 -1.89
CA ALA A 24 -11.94 2.81 -1.28
C ALA A 24 -13.45 2.98 -1.50
N GLU A 25 -13.97 4.21 -1.38
CA GLU A 25 -15.38 4.53 -1.64
C GLU A 25 -15.72 4.24 -3.11
N THR A 26 -14.92 4.77 -4.05
CA THR A 26 -15.17 4.60 -5.49
C THR A 26 -15.03 3.13 -5.92
N ALA A 27 -14.07 2.39 -5.37
CA ALA A 27 -13.92 0.97 -5.66
C ALA A 27 -15.12 0.16 -5.13
N ARG A 28 -15.66 0.50 -3.94
CA ARG A 28 -16.89 -0.15 -3.41
C ARG A 28 -18.10 0.16 -4.27
N GLU A 29 -18.26 1.41 -4.72
CA GLU A 29 -19.31 1.82 -5.66
C GLU A 29 -19.22 1.05 -6.98
N SER A 30 -18.01 0.66 -7.40
CA SER A 30 -17.74 -0.17 -8.56
C SER A 30 -17.91 -1.69 -8.31
N GLY A 31 -18.41 -2.08 -7.13
CA GLY A 31 -18.75 -3.47 -6.81
C GLY A 31 -17.61 -4.30 -6.22
N HIS A 32 -16.51 -3.67 -5.77
CA HIS A 32 -15.42 -4.37 -5.10
C HIS A 32 -15.60 -4.37 -3.57
N THR A 33 -15.04 -5.37 -2.90
CA THR A 33 -14.87 -5.35 -1.44
C THR A 33 -13.52 -4.69 -1.12
N VAL A 34 -13.50 -3.71 -0.23
CA VAL A 34 -12.25 -3.00 0.12
C VAL A 34 -12.04 -2.97 1.63
N GLU A 35 -10.92 -3.53 2.06
CA GLU A 35 -10.39 -3.38 3.43
C GLU A 35 -9.24 -2.36 3.43
N VAL A 36 -9.27 -1.41 4.37
CA VAL A 36 -8.18 -0.45 4.57
C VAL A 36 -7.44 -0.77 5.85
N ILE A 37 -6.15 -1.06 5.73
CA ILE A 37 -5.26 -1.39 6.84
C ILE A 37 -4.24 -0.28 7.02
N ARG A 38 -4.33 0.45 8.13
CA ARG A 38 -3.35 1.46 8.51
C ARG A 38 -2.14 0.79 9.16
N VAL A 39 -1.15 0.40 8.36
CA VAL A 39 0.06 -0.28 8.86
C VAL A 39 0.86 0.60 9.80
N ALA A 40 0.83 1.92 9.62
CA ALA A 40 1.48 2.88 10.50
C ALA A 40 0.94 2.87 11.94
N SER A 41 -0.28 2.38 12.16
CA SER A 41 -0.88 2.26 13.50
C SER A 41 -0.59 0.92 14.17
N LYS A 42 0.00 -0.03 13.46
CA LYS A 42 0.30 -1.36 13.97
C LYS A 42 1.75 -1.44 14.47
N LYS A 43 1.95 -2.18 15.54
CA LYS A 43 3.30 -2.49 16.03
C LYS A 43 3.87 -3.60 15.15
N ILE A 44 4.63 -3.24 14.13
CA ILE A 44 5.28 -4.17 13.20
C ILE A 44 6.79 -3.96 13.27
N GLY A 45 7.55 -5.02 13.56
CA GLY A 45 9.01 -5.00 13.52
C GLY A 45 9.54 -5.23 12.10
N GLY A 46 10.71 -4.68 11.77
CA GLY A 46 11.38 -4.92 10.50
C GLY A 46 11.69 -6.39 10.25
N CYS A 47 11.78 -6.80 8.99
CA CYS A 47 12.18 -8.17 8.62
C CYS A 47 13.60 -8.45 9.14
N LEU A 48 13.80 -9.58 9.83
CA LEU A 48 15.09 -9.99 10.37
C LEU A 48 15.98 -10.73 9.35
N GLY A 49 15.45 -11.04 8.14
CA GLY A 49 16.16 -11.83 7.14
C GLY A 49 16.49 -13.26 7.60
N CYS A 50 15.86 -13.75 8.65
CA CYS A 50 16.18 -15.02 9.32
C CYS A 50 15.71 -16.26 8.55
N GLN A 51 14.94 -16.10 7.48
CA GLN A 51 14.38 -17.17 6.63
C GLN A 51 13.49 -18.20 7.35
N TYR A 52 13.11 -17.93 8.59
CA TYR A 52 12.22 -18.80 9.36
C TYR A 52 10.93 -19.15 8.59
N CYS A 53 10.34 -18.17 7.89
CA CYS A 53 9.13 -18.34 7.10
C CYS A 53 9.28 -19.38 5.98
N PHE A 54 10.45 -19.54 5.37
CA PHE A 54 10.69 -20.57 4.34
C PHE A 54 10.67 -21.98 4.91
N ALA A 55 11.16 -22.17 6.14
CA ALA A 55 11.10 -23.45 6.83
C ALA A 55 9.72 -23.76 7.45
N HIS A 56 8.83 -22.74 7.59
CA HIS A 56 7.58 -22.81 8.32
C HIS A 56 6.37 -22.36 7.49
N LYS A 57 6.35 -22.69 6.20
CA LYS A 57 5.19 -22.47 5.29
C LYS A 57 4.64 -21.03 5.31
N GLY A 58 5.53 -20.04 5.31
CA GLY A 58 5.15 -18.62 5.32
C GLY A 58 4.89 -18.02 6.70
N GLU A 59 4.96 -18.82 7.78
CA GLU A 59 4.81 -18.30 9.13
C GLU A 59 6.03 -17.49 9.57
N CYS A 60 5.83 -16.27 10.04
CA CYS A 60 6.93 -15.44 10.55
C CYS A 60 7.24 -15.76 12.01
N VAL A 61 8.54 -15.74 12.37
CA VAL A 61 8.99 -15.92 13.77
C VAL A 61 8.51 -14.77 14.67
N GLN A 62 8.36 -13.56 14.11
CA GLN A 62 7.87 -12.40 14.87
C GLN A 62 6.35 -12.46 15.03
N LYS A 63 5.88 -12.46 16.27
CA LYS A 63 4.46 -12.47 16.64
C LYS A 63 4.02 -11.04 16.97
N ASP A 64 3.78 -10.23 15.94
CA ASP A 64 3.45 -8.81 16.02
C ASP A 64 2.24 -8.44 15.15
N GLY A 65 2.00 -7.13 14.96
CA GLY A 65 0.87 -6.63 14.18
C GLY A 65 0.84 -7.07 12.71
N MET A 66 1.94 -7.61 12.17
CA MET A 66 1.98 -8.10 10.80
C MET A 66 1.17 -9.38 10.60
N ALA A 67 0.99 -10.18 11.65
CA ALA A 67 0.18 -11.41 11.53
C ALA A 67 -1.25 -11.13 11.05
N GLY A 68 -1.89 -10.07 11.59
CA GLY A 68 -3.21 -9.65 11.13
C GLY A 68 -3.22 -9.10 9.71
N VAL A 69 -2.15 -8.41 9.29
CA VAL A 69 -2.02 -7.92 7.88
C VAL A 69 -1.91 -9.11 6.92
N ILE A 70 -1.07 -10.08 7.24
CA ILE A 70 -0.92 -11.31 6.44
C ILE A 70 -2.25 -12.05 6.33
N GLU A 71 -3.04 -12.14 7.40
CA GLU A 71 -4.35 -12.80 7.37
C GLU A 71 -5.31 -12.11 6.40
N SER A 72 -5.44 -10.79 6.47
CA SER A 72 -6.27 -10.02 5.53
C SER A 72 -5.82 -10.17 4.07
N LEU A 73 -4.52 -10.34 3.83
CA LEU A 73 -3.98 -10.47 2.48
C LEU A 73 -4.23 -11.85 1.86
N LYS A 74 -4.54 -12.89 2.64
CA LYS A 74 -4.76 -14.25 2.12
C LYS A 74 -5.94 -14.35 1.15
N GLU A 75 -6.94 -13.52 1.34
CA GLU A 75 -8.16 -13.48 0.53
C GLU A 75 -8.17 -12.31 -0.47
N ALA A 76 -7.05 -11.59 -0.59
CA ALA A 76 -6.94 -10.44 -1.47
C ALA A 76 -6.69 -10.87 -2.92
N ASP A 77 -7.41 -10.27 -3.86
CA ASP A 77 -7.12 -10.31 -5.30
C ASP A 77 -6.12 -9.23 -5.69
N MET A 78 -6.15 -8.09 -4.96
CA MET A 78 -5.36 -6.90 -5.25
C MET A 78 -4.88 -6.23 -3.97
N VAL A 79 -3.65 -5.68 -4.01
CA VAL A 79 -3.10 -4.85 -2.93
C VAL A 79 -2.79 -3.45 -3.45
N VAL A 80 -3.27 -2.43 -2.73
CA VAL A 80 -2.93 -1.04 -2.99
C VAL A 80 -1.99 -0.54 -1.91
N PHE A 81 -0.83 -0.06 -2.29
CA PHE A 81 0.13 0.58 -1.39
C PHE A 81 -0.12 2.09 -1.39
N ALA A 82 -0.34 2.69 -0.22
CA ALA A 82 -0.63 4.11 -0.10
C ALA A 82 0.27 4.78 0.94
N SER A 83 1.06 5.76 0.53
CA SER A 83 2.03 6.40 1.41
C SER A 83 2.27 7.87 1.08
N PRO A 84 2.43 8.74 2.07
CA PRO A 84 3.08 10.01 1.82
C PRO A 84 4.56 9.79 1.53
N ILE A 85 5.20 10.69 0.78
CA ILE A 85 6.64 10.67 0.58
C ILE A 85 7.35 11.28 1.78
N TYR A 86 8.20 10.50 2.43
CA TYR A 86 9.11 10.94 3.47
C TYR A 86 10.54 10.72 3.01
N TRP A 87 11.29 11.82 2.88
CA TRP A 87 12.69 11.78 2.45
C TRP A 87 12.91 10.98 1.15
N PHE A 88 12.13 11.34 0.11
CA PHE A 88 12.17 10.80 -1.26
C PHE A 88 11.67 9.36 -1.43
N ASP A 89 11.16 8.71 -0.39
CA ASP A 89 10.62 7.35 -0.49
C ASP A 89 9.31 7.23 0.29
N ILE A 90 8.69 6.07 0.22
CA ILE A 90 7.55 5.72 1.08
C ILE A 90 7.94 5.80 2.56
N THR A 91 6.96 5.90 3.43
CA THR A 91 7.24 5.91 4.88
C THR A 91 7.93 4.62 5.34
N ALA A 92 8.75 4.71 6.38
CA ALA A 92 9.36 3.53 7.00
C ALA A 92 8.31 2.51 7.46
N GLN A 93 7.15 2.97 7.93
CA GLN A 93 6.04 2.12 8.35
C GLN A 93 5.48 1.27 7.20
N GLU A 94 5.31 1.87 6.02
CA GLU A 94 4.89 1.15 4.83
C GLU A 94 5.97 0.18 4.36
N LYS A 95 7.21 0.65 4.32
CA LYS A 95 8.35 -0.18 3.90
C LYS A 95 8.55 -1.40 4.80
N ILE A 96 8.38 -1.26 6.11
CA ILE A 96 8.43 -2.39 7.05
C ILE A 96 7.35 -3.43 6.72
N ALA A 97 6.13 -2.99 6.41
CA ALA A 97 5.06 -3.92 6.03
C ALA A 97 5.39 -4.63 4.71
N ILE A 98 5.88 -3.90 3.70
CA ILE A 98 6.31 -4.48 2.41
C ILE A 98 7.43 -5.51 2.62
N ASP A 99 8.47 -5.20 3.41
CA ASP A 99 9.55 -6.14 3.70
C ASP A 99 9.05 -7.42 4.37
N ARG A 100 8.02 -7.32 5.18
CA ARG A 100 7.42 -8.47 5.87
C ARG A 100 6.52 -9.32 4.97
N LEU A 101 6.11 -8.83 3.79
CA LEU A 101 5.47 -9.65 2.74
C LEU A 101 6.40 -10.74 2.21
N TYR A 102 7.71 -10.66 2.50
CA TYR A 102 8.68 -11.72 2.20
C TYR A 102 8.23 -13.11 2.69
N ALA A 103 7.40 -13.17 3.72
CA ALA A 103 6.80 -14.41 4.20
C ALA A 103 5.99 -15.16 3.12
N PHE A 104 5.31 -14.43 2.23
CA PHE A 104 4.61 -15.02 1.08
C PHE A 104 5.56 -15.59 0.01
N GLY A 105 6.82 -15.17 -0.02
CA GLY A 105 7.82 -15.77 -0.90
C GLY A 105 8.02 -17.28 -0.69
N ALA A 106 7.66 -17.79 0.50
CA ALA A 106 7.72 -19.21 0.83
C ALA A 106 6.54 -20.03 0.29
N THR A 107 5.38 -19.39 0.05
CA THR A 107 4.12 -20.06 -0.30
C THR A 107 3.47 -19.54 -1.58
N GLY A 108 4.00 -18.46 -2.14
CA GLY A 108 3.39 -17.70 -3.22
C GLY A 108 2.48 -16.58 -2.70
N PHE A 109 2.35 -15.52 -3.50
CA PHE A 109 1.45 -14.41 -3.18
C PHE A 109 0.01 -14.80 -3.52
N PRO A 110 -0.96 -14.54 -2.64
CA PRO A 110 -2.38 -14.82 -2.92
C PRO A 110 -2.96 -13.83 -3.93
N PHE A 111 -2.39 -12.61 -4.05
CA PHE A 111 -2.79 -11.56 -4.98
C PHE A 111 -1.82 -11.45 -6.16
N ALA A 112 -2.33 -11.01 -7.30
CA ALA A 112 -1.54 -10.78 -8.51
C ALA A 112 -1.57 -9.33 -8.97
N LYS A 113 -2.54 -8.53 -8.53
CA LYS A 113 -2.71 -7.13 -8.95
C LYS A 113 -2.26 -6.19 -7.85
N THR A 114 -1.62 -5.07 -8.24
CA THR A 114 -1.20 -4.02 -7.30
C THR A 114 -1.42 -2.63 -7.88
N ALA A 115 -1.51 -1.62 -7.01
CA ALA A 115 -1.44 -0.21 -7.39
C ALA A 115 -0.68 0.60 -6.34
N LEU A 116 -0.24 1.80 -6.71
CA LEU A 116 0.52 2.69 -5.84
C LEU A 116 -0.12 4.07 -5.78
N LEU A 117 -0.43 4.54 -4.58
CA LEU A 117 -0.96 5.87 -4.31
C LEU A 117 0.05 6.65 -3.47
N LEU A 118 0.56 7.75 -3.99
CA LEU A 118 1.57 8.57 -3.31
C LEU A 118 1.12 10.02 -3.20
N ASP A 119 1.32 10.62 -2.03
CA ASP A 119 1.15 12.05 -1.83
C ASP A 119 2.41 12.71 -1.28
N SER A 120 2.61 13.99 -1.56
CA SER A 120 3.76 14.74 -1.08
C SER A 120 3.50 16.24 -0.98
N HIS A 121 4.32 16.92 -0.17
CA HIS A 121 4.38 18.38 -0.15
C HIS A 121 4.93 18.93 -1.46
N SER A 122 6.02 18.38 -1.98
CA SER A 122 6.78 18.89 -3.12
C SER A 122 6.60 18.04 -4.38
N GLU A 123 6.79 18.64 -5.54
CA GLU A 123 6.89 17.93 -6.82
C GLU A 123 8.27 17.29 -7.00
N GLY A 124 8.37 16.29 -7.90
CA GLY A 124 9.63 15.69 -8.31
C GLY A 124 10.31 14.80 -7.27
N VAL A 125 9.57 14.31 -6.26
CA VAL A 125 10.14 13.52 -5.14
C VAL A 125 9.73 12.04 -5.15
N TYR A 126 9.13 11.56 -6.24
CA TYR A 126 8.51 10.22 -6.29
C TYR A 126 9.40 9.13 -6.89
N ASP A 127 10.47 9.49 -7.58
CA ASP A 127 11.22 8.56 -8.44
C ASP A 127 11.74 7.33 -7.71
N ALA A 128 12.27 7.49 -6.50
CA ALA A 128 12.79 6.37 -5.71
C ALA A 128 11.66 5.41 -5.30
N ALA A 129 10.54 5.94 -4.78
CA ALA A 129 9.38 5.14 -4.39
C ALA A 129 8.77 4.39 -5.59
N ILE A 130 8.63 5.06 -6.75
CA ILE A 130 8.13 4.46 -7.98
C ILE A 130 9.08 3.39 -8.49
N ALA A 131 10.40 3.64 -8.48
CA ALA A 131 11.40 2.68 -8.93
C ALA A 131 11.40 1.42 -8.04
N MET A 132 11.32 1.59 -6.73
CA MET A 132 11.21 0.48 -5.77
C MET A 132 9.95 -0.34 -6.05
N TYR A 133 8.79 0.29 -6.18
CA TYR A 133 7.52 -0.36 -6.46
C TYR A 133 7.57 -1.16 -7.77
N LYS A 134 7.98 -0.53 -8.88
CA LYS A 134 8.09 -1.19 -10.20
C LYS A 134 9.05 -2.37 -10.18
N SER A 135 10.19 -2.24 -9.51
CA SER A 135 11.16 -3.33 -9.36
C SER A 135 10.58 -4.50 -8.57
N THR A 136 9.79 -4.19 -7.53
CA THR A 136 9.10 -5.20 -6.72
C THR A 136 8.02 -5.91 -7.55
N CYS A 137 7.19 -5.17 -8.30
CA CYS A 137 6.18 -5.73 -9.19
C CYS A 137 6.82 -6.67 -10.23
N ALA A 138 7.90 -6.23 -10.87
CA ALA A 138 8.62 -7.04 -11.86
C ALA A 138 9.16 -8.34 -11.25
N TYR A 139 9.79 -8.27 -10.07
CA TYR A 139 10.33 -9.42 -9.38
C TYR A 139 9.26 -10.40 -8.91
N CYS A 140 8.19 -9.89 -8.30
CA CYS A 140 7.08 -10.69 -7.78
C CYS A 140 6.06 -11.11 -8.87
N LYS A 141 6.23 -10.60 -10.10
CA LYS A 141 5.30 -10.78 -11.24
C LYS A 141 3.90 -10.25 -10.93
N TRP A 142 3.82 -9.14 -10.20
CA TRP A 142 2.57 -8.45 -9.96
C TRP A 142 2.20 -7.56 -11.15
N GLU A 143 0.92 -7.53 -11.47
CA GLU A 143 0.35 -6.67 -12.49
C GLU A 143 0.06 -5.29 -11.90
N ASP A 144 0.80 -4.27 -12.36
CA ASP A 144 0.59 -2.88 -11.95
C ASP A 144 -0.67 -2.31 -12.61
N GLN A 145 -1.68 -2.01 -11.80
CA GLN A 145 -2.95 -1.41 -12.23
C GLN A 145 -2.86 0.11 -12.36
N GLY A 146 -1.82 0.72 -11.83
CA GLY A 146 -1.52 2.13 -11.98
C GLY A 146 -0.89 2.77 -10.77
N ILE A 147 -0.27 3.91 -11.04
CA ILE A 147 0.40 4.75 -10.06
C ILE A 147 -0.23 6.14 -10.09
N VAL A 148 -0.67 6.65 -8.94
CA VAL A 148 -1.14 8.03 -8.82
C VAL A 148 -0.25 8.77 -7.84
N THR A 149 0.20 9.97 -8.26
CA THR A 149 1.05 10.86 -7.44
C THR A 149 0.41 12.24 -7.31
N ILE A 150 0.20 12.71 -6.10
CA ILE A 150 -0.43 13.99 -5.83
C ILE A 150 0.48 14.85 -4.96
N SER A 151 1.03 15.91 -5.53
CA SER A 151 1.85 16.92 -4.85
C SER A 151 1.02 18.09 -4.30
N GLY A 152 1.66 18.99 -3.59
CA GLY A 152 1.01 20.19 -3.04
C GLY A 152 0.29 19.95 -1.71
N MET A 153 0.61 18.87 -1.01
CA MET A 153 0.03 18.54 0.29
C MET A 153 0.67 19.35 1.41
N THR A 154 0.49 20.68 1.35
CA THR A 154 1.10 21.64 2.27
C THR A 154 0.42 21.63 3.63
N GLU A 155 -0.90 21.54 3.65
CA GLU A 155 -1.71 21.48 4.86
C GLU A 155 -2.26 20.07 5.08
N ARG A 156 -2.81 19.84 6.26
CA ARG A 156 -3.31 18.53 6.69
C ARG A 156 -4.46 18.00 5.81
N ASP A 157 -5.24 18.89 5.25
CA ASP A 157 -6.48 18.64 4.49
C ASP A 157 -6.40 19.07 3.02
N SER A 158 -5.20 19.41 2.53
CA SER A 158 -4.98 19.86 1.15
C SER A 158 -5.54 18.88 0.10
N MET A 159 -5.52 17.58 0.39
CA MET A 159 -6.00 16.54 -0.51
C MET A 159 -7.50 16.71 -0.85
N ALA A 160 -8.33 17.13 0.12
CA ALA A 160 -9.77 17.26 -0.08
C ALA A 160 -10.15 18.25 -1.18
N SER A 161 -9.32 19.27 -1.41
CA SER A 161 -9.50 20.29 -2.44
C SER A 161 -8.65 20.06 -3.71
N SER A 162 -7.87 18.99 -3.75
CA SER A 162 -7.01 18.70 -4.90
C SER A 162 -7.81 18.20 -6.10
N PRO A 163 -7.71 18.83 -7.28
CA PRO A 163 -8.36 18.33 -8.49
C PRO A 163 -7.80 16.99 -8.93
N LYS A 164 -6.56 16.67 -8.56
CA LYS A 164 -5.92 15.37 -8.84
C LYS A 164 -6.50 14.20 -8.03
N LEU A 165 -7.34 14.47 -7.02
CA LEU A 165 -8.06 13.40 -6.30
C LEU A 165 -8.99 12.63 -7.26
N GLU A 166 -9.40 13.23 -8.37
CA GLU A 166 -10.18 12.55 -9.40
C GLU A 166 -9.37 11.44 -10.11
N GLU A 167 -8.06 11.60 -10.28
CA GLU A 167 -7.20 10.54 -10.85
C GLU A 167 -7.23 9.26 -9.99
N VAL A 168 -7.36 9.40 -8.68
CA VAL A 168 -7.51 8.27 -7.74
C VAL A 168 -8.84 7.56 -7.94
N ARG A 169 -9.93 8.32 -8.12
CA ARG A 169 -11.26 7.76 -8.41
C ARG A 169 -11.30 7.08 -9.78
N GLU A 170 -10.68 7.69 -10.78
CA GLU A 170 -10.57 7.09 -12.12
C GLU A 170 -9.80 5.76 -12.08
N LEU A 171 -8.69 5.69 -11.32
CA LEU A 171 -8.00 4.43 -11.10
C LEU A 171 -8.94 3.37 -10.51
N ALA A 172 -9.70 3.73 -9.48
CA ALA A 172 -10.63 2.79 -8.83
C ALA A 172 -11.75 2.31 -9.76
N ARG A 173 -12.32 3.19 -10.61
CA ARG A 173 -13.41 2.83 -11.55
C ARG A 173 -12.95 1.89 -12.66
N ARG A 174 -11.70 1.97 -13.11
CA ARG A 174 -11.20 1.13 -14.22
C ARG A 174 -10.71 -0.24 -13.79
N LEU A 175 -10.76 -0.56 -12.50
CA LEU A 175 -10.40 -1.89 -12.02
C LEU A 175 -11.43 -2.91 -12.51
N ALA A 176 -10.95 -3.94 -13.19
CA ALA A 176 -11.79 -5.01 -13.75
C ALA A 176 -11.70 -6.30 -12.92
#